data_bcef730879af312581ff23e989e24307
#
_entry.id   bcef730879af312581ff23e989e24307
#
_cell.length_a   1.000
_cell.length_b   1.000
_cell.length_c   1.000
_cell.angle_alpha   90.00
_cell.angle_beta   90.00
_cell.angle_gamma   90.00
#
_symmetry.space_group_name_H-M   'P 1'
#
loop_
_entity.id
_entity.type
_entity.pdbx_description
1 polymer ?
#
loop_
_entity_poly.entity_id
_entity_poly.type
_entity_poly.pdbx_seq_one_letter_code
_entity_poly.pdbx_strand_id
1 'polypeptide(L)'
;MNKDVIFFEKLSDKYILQLREYRNSDFVKNNMIFDKHISTEDHLKWWEHQKVNNKSQFFLIFLNSQPCGLLSFTNIDLTIKKAEFGLFLFEEKYSNIGISLFAEYFSINYMFGNLDLNKIYLNVIDFNKKTISLHKNFGFSIEGISRDDILKNNQYCNLVQMSLLKKEWEIKKNSIDSFLKKINNFEINYQVK
;
A
#
# COMPACT_ATOMS: atom_id res chain seq x y z
N MET A 1 17.23 1.31 24.90
CA MET A 1 17.43 1.44 23.44
C MET A 1 16.28 2.25 22.91
N ASN A 2 16.56 3.27 22.09
CA ASN A 2 15.48 4.00 21.42
C ASN A 2 14.81 3.04 20.43
N LYS A 3 13.50 3.05 20.38
CA LYS A 3 12.75 2.28 19.38
C LYS A 3 12.93 2.91 17.99
N ASP A 4 12.94 2.07 16.97
CA ASP A 4 12.84 2.54 15.59
C ASP A 4 11.50 3.25 15.37
N VAL A 5 11.50 4.33 14.59
CA VAL A 5 10.34 5.18 14.35
C VAL A 5 9.78 4.93 12.95
N ILE A 6 8.49 4.61 12.86
CA ILE A 6 7.75 4.58 11.57
C ILE A 6 6.91 5.85 11.48
N PHE A 7 7.00 6.54 10.34
CA PHE A 7 6.12 7.68 10.03
C PHE A 7 5.77 7.73 8.54
N PHE A 8 4.79 8.56 8.21
CA PHE A 8 4.23 8.68 6.87
C PHE A 8 4.34 10.13 6.39
N GLU A 9 4.84 10.32 5.17
CA GLU A 9 5.02 11.64 4.56
C GLU A 9 4.35 11.66 3.19
N LYS A 10 3.64 12.73 2.85
CA LYS A 10 3.11 12.89 1.49
C LYS A 10 4.24 12.86 0.47
N LEU A 11 4.02 12.10 -0.61
CA LEU A 11 4.97 12.08 -1.72
C LEU A 11 5.12 13.49 -2.30
N SER A 12 6.36 13.89 -2.55
CA SER A 12 6.73 15.21 -3.07
C SER A 12 7.81 15.11 -4.14
N ASP A 13 8.05 16.19 -4.86
CA ASP A 13 9.06 16.28 -5.95
C ASP A 13 10.44 15.76 -5.52
N LYS A 14 10.79 15.97 -4.25
CA LYS A 14 12.08 15.55 -3.68
C LYS A 14 12.39 14.06 -3.85
N TYR A 15 11.37 13.21 -3.85
CA TYR A 15 11.54 11.76 -3.82
C TYR A 15 11.23 11.05 -5.14
N ILE A 16 10.80 11.78 -6.17
CA ILE A 16 10.28 11.18 -7.40
C ILE A 16 11.30 10.34 -8.15
N LEU A 17 12.51 10.84 -8.31
CA LEU A 17 13.57 10.09 -9.00
C LEU A 17 13.99 8.86 -8.19
N GLN A 18 14.11 8.98 -6.87
CA GLN A 18 14.41 7.86 -5.99
C GLN A 18 13.28 6.81 -6.02
N LEU A 19 12.02 7.23 -6.00
CA LEU A 19 10.86 6.33 -6.13
C LEU A 19 10.92 5.54 -7.44
N ARG A 20 11.30 6.18 -8.55
CA ARG A 20 11.49 5.51 -9.83
C ARG A 20 12.55 4.41 -9.75
N GLU A 21 13.69 4.65 -9.10
CA GLU A 21 14.74 3.64 -8.92
C GLU A 21 14.19 2.42 -8.15
N TYR A 22 13.47 2.65 -7.06
CA TYR A 22 12.82 1.56 -6.32
C TYR A 22 11.79 0.81 -7.18
N ARG A 23 10.96 1.53 -7.95
CA ARG A 23 9.97 0.91 -8.85
C ARG A 23 10.59 0.03 -9.94
N ASN A 24 11.81 0.35 -10.37
CA ASN A 24 12.56 -0.39 -11.37
C ASN A 24 13.43 -1.52 -10.78
N SER A 25 13.52 -1.64 -9.46
CA SER A 25 14.25 -2.74 -8.82
C SER A 25 13.55 -4.08 -9.08
N ASP A 26 14.31 -5.16 -9.18
CA ASP A 26 13.75 -6.49 -9.42
C ASP A 26 12.86 -6.94 -8.25
N PHE A 27 13.23 -6.60 -7.02
CA PHE A 27 12.42 -6.89 -5.84
C PHE A 27 11.00 -6.30 -5.96
N VAL A 28 10.88 -5.04 -6.37
CA VAL A 28 9.57 -4.39 -6.52
C VAL A 28 8.86 -4.92 -7.77
N LYS A 29 9.50 -4.90 -8.94
CA LYS A 29 8.89 -5.34 -10.21
C LYS A 29 8.28 -6.74 -10.12
N ASN A 30 9.00 -7.68 -9.48
CA ASN A 30 8.53 -9.07 -9.37
C ASN A 30 7.21 -9.21 -8.60
N ASN A 31 6.89 -8.25 -7.73
CA ASN A 31 5.66 -8.26 -6.92
C ASN A 31 4.56 -7.33 -7.45
N MET A 32 4.84 -6.54 -8.51
CA MET A 32 3.88 -5.58 -9.06
C MET A 32 3.13 -6.18 -10.25
N ILE A 33 1.89 -5.73 -10.47
CA ILE A 33 1.11 -6.06 -11.68
C ILE A 33 1.84 -5.52 -12.92
N PHE A 34 2.26 -4.26 -12.88
CA PHE A 34 3.05 -3.64 -13.95
C PHE A 34 4.55 -3.77 -13.63
N ASP A 35 5.27 -4.52 -14.46
CA ASP A 35 6.69 -4.87 -14.26
C ASP A 35 7.63 -4.34 -15.36
N LYS A 36 7.10 -3.58 -16.34
CA LYS A 36 7.95 -2.96 -17.37
C LYS A 36 8.85 -1.89 -16.76
N HIS A 37 10.01 -1.70 -17.39
CA HIS A 37 10.92 -0.63 -17.03
C HIS A 37 10.23 0.74 -17.20
N ILE A 38 10.34 1.58 -16.19
CA ILE A 38 9.77 2.94 -16.19
C ILE A 38 10.90 3.91 -16.55
N SER A 39 10.77 4.61 -17.69
CA SER A 39 11.74 5.65 -18.08
C SER A 39 11.64 6.86 -17.14
N THR A 40 12.68 7.68 -17.09
CA THR A 40 12.66 8.94 -16.31
C THR A 40 11.55 9.87 -16.83
N GLU A 41 11.44 9.98 -18.15
CA GLU A 41 10.45 10.82 -18.79
C GLU A 41 9.00 10.41 -18.44
N ASP A 42 8.68 9.10 -18.56
CA ASP A 42 7.35 8.59 -18.24
C ASP A 42 7.03 8.78 -16.76
N HIS A 43 8.01 8.57 -15.88
CA HIS A 43 7.80 8.73 -14.44
C HIS A 43 7.56 10.19 -14.06
N LEU A 44 8.28 11.14 -14.66
CA LEU A 44 8.05 12.56 -14.44
C LEU A 44 6.70 13.00 -15.00
N LYS A 45 6.30 12.56 -16.21
CA LYS A 45 4.96 12.82 -16.76
C LYS A 45 3.85 12.27 -15.85
N TRP A 46 4.03 11.05 -15.36
CA TRP A 46 3.10 10.46 -14.40
C TRP A 46 2.97 11.34 -13.15
N TRP A 47 4.09 11.79 -12.58
CA TRP A 47 4.07 12.60 -11.37
C TRP A 47 3.40 13.96 -11.59
N GLU A 48 3.70 14.67 -12.69
CA GLU A 48 3.03 15.93 -13.02
C GLU A 48 1.51 15.75 -13.11
N HIS A 49 1.06 14.65 -13.70
CA HIS A 49 -0.37 14.32 -13.71
C HIS A 49 -0.91 14.04 -12.30
N GLN A 50 -0.16 13.32 -11.45
CA GLN A 50 -0.62 13.01 -10.10
C GLN A 50 -0.69 14.24 -9.18
N LYS A 51 0.17 15.24 -9.35
CA LYS A 51 0.14 16.47 -8.54
C LYS A 51 -1.20 17.22 -8.64
N VAL A 52 -1.86 17.15 -9.78
CA VAL A 52 -3.14 17.82 -10.02
C VAL A 52 -4.36 16.88 -9.94
N ASN A 53 -4.11 15.58 -9.79
CA ASN A 53 -5.16 14.58 -9.74
C ASN A 53 -5.72 14.44 -8.31
N ASN A 54 -6.92 14.96 -8.08
CA ASN A 54 -7.59 14.86 -6.78
C ASN A 54 -8.16 13.46 -6.45
N LYS A 55 -8.03 12.49 -7.38
CA LYS A 55 -8.47 11.10 -7.19
C LYS A 55 -7.34 10.18 -6.76
N SER A 56 -6.17 10.74 -6.41
CA SER A 56 -5.02 9.96 -5.96
C SER A 56 -4.29 10.64 -4.82
N GLN A 57 -3.80 9.84 -3.88
CA GLN A 57 -2.90 10.29 -2.80
C GLN A 57 -1.81 9.25 -2.61
N PHE A 58 -0.60 9.72 -2.39
CA PHE A 58 0.58 8.87 -2.21
C PHE A 58 1.33 9.27 -0.93
N PHE A 59 1.77 8.28 -0.17
CA PHE A 59 2.55 8.50 1.05
C PHE A 59 3.78 7.60 1.05
N LEU A 60 4.94 8.18 1.33
CA LEU A 60 6.13 7.42 1.65
C LEU A 60 6.04 6.88 3.08
N ILE A 61 6.47 5.64 3.24
CA ILE A 61 6.67 5.03 4.54
C ILE A 61 8.13 5.24 4.89
N PHE A 62 8.40 5.79 6.08
CA PHE A 62 9.74 5.95 6.61
C PHE A 62 9.98 5.02 7.78
N LEU A 63 11.15 4.40 7.80
CA LEU A 63 11.74 3.79 8.97
C LEU A 63 12.90 4.70 9.42
N ASN A 64 12.77 5.35 10.55
CA ASN A 64 13.65 6.42 11.00
C ASN A 64 13.71 7.55 9.94
N SER A 65 14.87 7.78 9.36
CA SER A 65 15.03 8.81 8.32
C SER A 65 15.10 8.25 6.90
N GLN A 66 14.86 6.93 6.71
CA GLN A 66 14.99 6.26 5.43
C GLN A 66 13.63 5.90 4.84
N PRO A 67 13.33 6.28 3.61
CA PRO A 67 12.12 5.82 2.93
C PRO A 67 12.24 4.31 2.68
N CYS A 68 11.22 3.57 3.05
CA CYS A 68 11.21 2.10 3.01
C CYS A 68 10.02 1.50 2.26
N GLY A 69 9.06 2.31 1.85
CA GLY A 69 7.89 1.86 1.10
C GLY A 69 7.01 3.00 0.62
N LEU A 70 5.97 2.65 -0.14
CA LEU A 70 4.96 3.57 -0.64
C LEU A 70 3.57 3.02 -0.37
N LEU A 71 2.67 3.91 0.04
CA LEU A 71 1.23 3.74 0.04
C LEU A 71 0.64 4.52 -1.13
N SER A 72 -0.32 3.94 -1.80
CA SER A 72 -1.10 4.61 -2.83
C SER A 72 -2.59 4.44 -2.57
N PHE A 73 -3.33 5.53 -2.60
CA PHE A 73 -4.78 5.58 -2.61
C PHE A 73 -5.18 6.16 -3.94
N THR A 74 -5.74 5.33 -4.81
CA THR A 74 -6.05 5.70 -6.20
C THR A 74 -7.52 5.45 -6.49
N ASN A 75 -8.00 5.96 -7.62
CA ASN A 75 -9.40 5.83 -7.99
C ASN A 75 -10.36 6.27 -6.87
N ILE A 76 -9.97 7.33 -6.14
CA ILE A 76 -10.77 7.89 -5.05
C ILE A 76 -12.06 8.46 -5.65
N ASP A 77 -13.19 7.89 -5.25
CA ASP A 77 -14.52 8.35 -5.61
C ASP A 77 -15.29 8.68 -4.33
N LEU A 78 -15.40 9.98 -4.05
CA LEU A 78 -16.09 10.48 -2.85
C LEU A 78 -17.62 10.42 -2.97
N THR A 79 -18.15 10.23 -4.18
CA THR A 79 -19.61 10.11 -4.40
C THR A 79 -20.10 8.74 -3.93
N ILE A 80 -19.44 7.68 -4.38
CA ILE A 80 -19.77 6.31 -3.95
C ILE A 80 -18.88 5.81 -2.81
N LYS A 81 -17.99 6.69 -2.29
CA LYS A 81 -17.15 6.49 -1.12
C LYS A 81 -16.29 5.23 -1.20
N LYS A 82 -15.53 5.08 -2.30
CA LYS A 82 -14.57 3.98 -2.47
C LYS A 82 -13.24 4.46 -3.00
N ALA A 83 -12.18 3.68 -2.75
CA ALA A 83 -10.88 3.89 -3.38
C ALA A 83 -10.10 2.57 -3.48
N GLU A 84 -9.13 2.56 -4.38
CA GLU A 84 -8.16 1.47 -4.50
C GLU A 84 -6.97 1.73 -3.57
N PHE A 85 -6.53 0.67 -2.89
CA PHE A 85 -5.41 0.69 -1.98
C PHE A 85 -4.22 -0.09 -2.56
N GLY A 86 -3.03 0.49 -2.48
CA GLY A 86 -1.78 -0.16 -2.81
C GLY A 86 -0.72 0.08 -1.75
N LEU A 87 0.07 -0.95 -1.48
CA LEU A 87 1.21 -0.95 -0.56
C LEU A 87 2.35 -1.75 -1.15
N PHE A 88 3.55 -1.18 -1.20
CA PHE A 88 4.74 -1.97 -1.45
C PHE A 88 5.95 -1.42 -0.68
N LEU A 89 6.84 -2.32 -0.29
CA LEU A 89 8.13 -2.00 0.32
C LEU A 89 9.21 -1.91 -0.75
N PHE A 90 10.23 -1.12 -0.51
CA PHE A 90 11.27 -0.82 -1.50
C PHE A 90 12.36 -1.89 -1.59
N GLU A 91 12.61 -2.59 -0.49
CA GLU A 91 13.67 -3.60 -0.40
C GLU A 91 13.21 -4.78 0.48
N GLU A 92 13.77 -5.96 0.20
CA GLU A 92 13.43 -7.20 0.89
C GLU A 92 13.70 -7.14 2.41
N LYS A 93 14.75 -6.43 2.83
CA LYS A 93 15.10 -6.25 4.25
C LYS A 93 13.95 -5.68 5.10
N TYR A 94 13.02 -4.94 4.49
CA TYR A 94 11.86 -4.38 5.18
C TYR A 94 10.66 -5.33 5.29
N SER A 95 10.67 -6.46 4.56
CA SER A 95 9.49 -7.34 4.41
C SER A 95 9.13 -8.15 5.65
N ASN A 96 10.11 -8.43 6.52
CA ASN A 96 9.94 -9.36 7.65
C ASN A 96 10.00 -8.70 9.03
N ILE A 97 10.07 -7.38 9.09
CA ILE A 97 10.20 -6.63 10.35
C ILE A 97 8.89 -6.00 10.83
N GLY A 98 7.78 -6.24 10.13
CA GLY A 98 6.46 -5.80 10.56
C GLY A 98 5.99 -4.44 10.04
N ILE A 99 6.79 -3.72 9.24
CA ILE A 99 6.42 -2.39 8.70
C ILE A 99 5.08 -2.43 7.97
N SER A 100 4.83 -3.47 7.16
CA SER A 100 3.58 -3.61 6.40
C SER A 100 2.33 -3.66 7.29
N LEU A 101 2.43 -4.23 8.50
CA LEU A 101 1.31 -4.28 9.45
C LEU A 101 0.89 -2.87 9.89
N PHE A 102 1.86 -2.03 10.25
CA PHE A 102 1.59 -0.66 10.68
C PHE A 102 1.17 0.24 9.53
N ALA A 103 1.76 0.03 8.34
CA ALA A 103 1.40 0.75 7.13
C ALA A 103 -0.03 0.43 6.68
N GLU A 104 -0.45 -0.83 6.74
CA GLU A 104 -1.82 -1.23 6.44
C GLU A 104 -2.82 -0.66 7.46
N TYR A 105 -2.49 -0.76 8.75
CA TYR A 105 -3.30 -0.15 9.81
C TYR A 105 -3.49 1.35 9.62
N PHE A 106 -2.41 2.09 9.34
CA PHE A 106 -2.47 3.51 9.03
C PHE A 106 -3.39 3.77 7.83
N SER A 107 -3.18 3.04 6.73
CA SER A 107 -3.92 3.24 5.48
C SER A 107 -5.43 3.05 5.67
N ILE A 108 -5.83 1.97 6.33
CA ILE A 108 -7.25 1.66 6.55
C ILE A 108 -7.89 2.76 7.42
N ASN A 109 -7.24 3.17 8.51
CA ASN A 109 -7.76 4.23 9.37
C ASN A 109 -7.82 5.58 8.63
N TYR A 110 -6.82 5.91 7.81
CA TYR A 110 -6.80 7.12 7.02
C TYR A 110 -7.95 7.14 5.99
N MET A 111 -8.13 6.04 5.27
CA MET A 111 -9.14 5.95 4.20
C MET A 111 -10.56 5.97 4.76
N PHE A 112 -10.84 5.28 5.87
CA PHE A 112 -12.16 5.28 6.50
C PHE A 112 -12.41 6.50 7.39
N GLY A 113 -11.38 7.04 8.05
CA GLY A 113 -11.49 8.18 8.95
C GLY A 113 -11.37 9.52 8.25
N ASN A 114 -10.23 9.77 7.58
CA ASN A 114 -9.94 11.07 6.97
C ASN A 114 -10.65 11.28 5.63
N LEU A 115 -10.77 10.25 4.80
CA LEU A 115 -11.46 10.33 3.51
C LEU A 115 -12.94 9.93 3.59
N ASP A 116 -13.40 9.47 4.74
CA ASP A 116 -14.78 9.01 4.99
C ASP A 116 -15.30 8.02 3.94
N LEU A 117 -14.43 7.09 3.50
CA LEU A 117 -14.81 6.07 2.54
C LEU A 117 -15.72 5.00 3.19
N ASN A 118 -16.49 4.30 2.35
CA ASN A 118 -17.27 3.13 2.74
C ASN A 118 -16.60 1.81 2.35
N LYS A 119 -15.79 1.82 1.27
CA LYS A 119 -15.14 0.62 0.73
C LYS A 119 -13.70 0.92 0.32
N ILE A 120 -12.80 0.04 0.73
CA ILE A 120 -11.43 -0.04 0.23
C ILE A 120 -11.34 -1.33 -0.59
N TYR A 121 -10.75 -1.26 -1.79
CA TYR A 121 -10.50 -2.45 -2.59
C TYR A 121 -9.07 -2.48 -3.10
N LEU A 122 -8.60 -3.66 -3.48
CA LEU A 122 -7.26 -3.88 -3.99
C LEU A 122 -7.21 -5.14 -4.86
N ASN A 123 -6.13 -5.25 -5.62
CA ASN A 123 -5.85 -6.38 -6.47
C ASN A 123 -4.46 -6.95 -6.14
N VAL A 124 -4.36 -8.26 -6.00
CA VAL A 124 -3.12 -8.97 -5.68
C VAL A 124 -2.91 -10.11 -6.66
N ILE A 125 -1.71 -10.24 -7.22
CA ILE A 125 -1.36 -11.40 -8.05
C ILE A 125 -1.40 -12.66 -7.17
N ASP A 126 -2.00 -13.73 -7.66
CA ASP A 126 -2.35 -14.91 -6.89
C ASP A 126 -1.16 -15.67 -6.26
N PHE A 127 0.05 -15.55 -6.80
CA PHE A 127 1.25 -16.13 -6.20
C PHE A 127 1.74 -15.35 -4.96
N ASN A 128 1.35 -14.09 -4.77
CA ASN A 128 1.75 -13.28 -3.61
C ASN A 128 0.91 -13.62 -2.37
N LYS A 129 1.04 -14.88 -1.91
CA LYS A 129 0.26 -15.43 -0.78
C LYS A 129 0.47 -14.65 0.52
N LYS A 130 1.68 -14.11 0.74
CA LYS A 130 1.99 -13.30 1.94
C LYS A 130 1.12 -12.04 1.98
N THR A 131 1.02 -11.31 0.87
CA THR A 131 0.20 -10.10 0.75
C THR A 131 -1.29 -10.42 0.88
N ILE A 132 -1.78 -11.48 0.23
CA ILE A 132 -3.17 -11.94 0.38
C ILE A 132 -3.47 -12.26 1.84
N SER A 133 -2.56 -12.96 2.53
CA SER A 133 -2.72 -13.31 3.95
C SER A 133 -2.71 -12.06 4.85
N LEU A 134 -1.84 -11.08 4.57
CA LEU A 134 -1.79 -9.80 5.28
C LEU A 134 -3.16 -9.12 5.23
N HIS A 135 -3.70 -8.90 4.03
CA HIS A 135 -5.00 -8.25 3.85
C HIS A 135 -6.15 -9.02 4.53
N LYS A 136 -6.17 -10.36 4.43
CA LYS A 136 -7.16 -11.19 5.15
C LYS A 136 -7.09 -11.00 6.67
N ASN A 137 -5.89 -10.90 7.23
CA ASN A 137 -5.71 -10.68 8.67
C ASN A 137 -6.29 -9.32 9.10
N PHE A 138 -6.25 -8.32 8.23
CA PHE A 138 -6.89 -7.01 8.46
C PHE A 138 -8.40 -6.98 8.17
N GLY A 139 -8.95 -8.07 7.65
CA GLY A 139 -10.40 -8.23 7.45
C GLY A 139 -10.85 -8.09 5.99
N PHE A 140 -9.92 -7.95 5.04
CA PHE A 140 -10.29 -7.97 3.63
C PHE A 140 -10.86 -9.33 3.23
N SER A 141 -11.95 -9.29 2.49
CA SER A 141 -12.61 -10.45 1.88
C SER A 141 -12.24 -10.54 0.39
N ILE A 142 -12.15 -11.77 -0.13
CA ILE A 142 -12.00 -11.99 -1.58
C ILE A 142 -13.37 -11.77 -2.22
N GLU A 143 -13.44 -10.87 -3.21
CA GLU A 143 -14.65 -10.64 -4.01
C GLU A 143 -14.68 -11.49 -5.28
N GLY A 144 -13.51 -11.81 -5.82
CA GLY A 144 -13.40 -12.60 -7.04
C GLY A 144 -11.97 -12.89 -7.43
N ILE A 145 -11.82 -13.68 -8.50
CA ILE A 145 -10.55 -14.02 -9.12
C ILE A 145 -10.71 -13.85 -10.63
N SER A 146 -9.96 -12.88 -11.18
CA SER A 146 -9.81 -12.77 -12.64
C SER A 146 -8.76 -13.77 -13.09
N ARG A 147 -9.18 -14.79 -13.86
CA ARG A 147 -8.30 -15.85 -14.30
C ARG A 147 -7.46 -15.40 -15.49
N ASP A 148 -6.15 -15.77 -15.48
CA ASP A 148 -5.20 -15.49 -16.57
C ASP A 148 -5.14 -14.00 -16.96
N ASP A 149 -5.28 -13.11 -15.99
CA ASP A 149 -5.44 -11.66 -16.18
C ASP A 149 -4.10 -10.93 -16.36
N ILE A 150 -3.03 -11.52 -15.86
CA ILE A 150 -1.69 -10.94 -15.88
C ILE A 150 -0.72 -11.90 -16.54
N LEU A 151 0.12 -11.39 -17.47
CA LEU A 151 1.24 -12.15 -18.04
C LEU A 151 2.54 -11.69 -17.41
N LYS A 152 3.20 -12.58 -16.64
CA LYS A 152 4.51 -12.35 -16.02
C LYS A 152 5.48 -13.48 -16.38
N ASN A 153 6.69 -13.12 -16.81
CA ASN A 153 7.72 -14.11 -17.16
C ASN A 153 7.20 -15.22 -18.08
N ASN A 154 6.38 -14.85 -19.06
CA ASN A 154 5.71 -15.77 -20.01
C ASN A 154 4.74 -16.77 -19.34
N GLN A 155 4.28 -16.52 -18.15
CA GLN A 155 3.26 -17.31 -17.46
C GLN A 155 2.04 -16.45 -17.13
N TYR A 156 0.85 -16.98 -17.40
CA TYR A 156 -0.38 -16.35 -16.96
C TYR A 156 -0.58 -16.51 -15.47
N CYS A 157 -0.98 -15.43 -14.82
CA CYS A 157 -1.27 -15.36 -13.38
C CYS A 157 -2.68 -14.83 -13.19
N ASN A 158 -3.34 -15.29 -12.13
CA ASN A 158 -4.63 -14.76 -11.76
C ASN A 158 -4.50 -13.50 -10.90
N LEU A 159 -5.52 -12.65 -10.96
CA LEU A 159 -5.64 -11.47 -10.11
C LEU A 159 -6.72 -11.67 -9.07
N VAL A 160 -6.34 -11.66 -7.81
CA VAL A 160 -7.27 -11.81 -6.68
C VAL A 160 -7.79 -10.44 -6.30
N GLN A 161 -9.08 -10.22 -6.43
CA GLN A 161 -9.77 -8.99 -6.06
C GLN A 161 -10.22 -9.09 -4.60
N MET A 162 -9.85 -8.11 -3.79
CA MET A 162 -10.20 -8.09 -2.36
C MET A 162 -10.76 -6.73 -1.96
N SER A 163 -11.61 -6.72 -0.95
CA SER A 163 -12.14 -5.49 -0.38
C SER A 163 -12.38 -5.58 1.12
N LEU A 164 -12.46 -4.40 1.74
CA LEU A 164 -12.84 -4.19 3.13
C LEU A 164 -13.89 -3.09 3.19
N LEU A 165 -14.99 -3.34 3.91
CA LEU A 165 -16.02 -2.34 4.18
C LEU A 165 -15.78 -1.65 5.52
N LYS A 166 -16.15 -0.36 5.61
CA LYS A 166 -16.02 0.44 6.86
C LYS A 166 -16.63 -0.27 8.05
N LYS A 167 -17.86 -0.82 7.91
CA LYS A 167 -18.57 -1.55 8.97
C LYS A 167 -17.82 -2.81 9.45
N GLU A 168 -17.10 -3.48 8.56
CA GLU A 168 -16.30 -4.68 8.90
C GLU A 168 -15.03 -4.28 9.66
N TRP A 169 -14.41 -3.17 9.25
CA TRP A 169 -13.27 -2.60 9.95
C TRP A 169 -13.61 -2.16 11.37
N GLU A 170 -14.75 -1.49 11.58
CA GLU A 170 -15.22 -1.06 12.89
C GLU A 170 -15.34 -2.22 13.89
N ILE A 171 -15.78 -3.39 13.42
CA ILE A 171 -15.84 -4.61 14.24
C ILE A 171 -14.42 -5.15 14.54
N LYS A 172 -13.54 -5.17 13.55
CA LYS A 172 -12.23 -5.82 13.64
C LYS A 172 -11.16 -4.95 14.29
N LYS A 173 -11.28 -3.63 14.22
CA LYS A 173 -10.27 -2.64 14.60
C LYS A 173 -9.69 -2.89 15.99
N ASN A 174 -10.52 -3.10 17.01
CA ASN A 174 -10.07 -3.27 18.40
C ASN A 174 -9.17 -4.49 18.57
N SER A 175 -9.42 -5.58 17.85
CA SER A 175 -8.59 -6.78 17.89
C SER A 175 -7.22 -6.54 17.22
N ILE A 176 -7.19 -5.78 16.12
CA ILE A 176 -5.96 -5.39 15.44
C ILE A 176 -5.16 -4.43 16.30
N ASP A 177 -5.78 -3.43 16.92
CA ASP A 177 -5.14 -2.51 17.87
C ASP A 177 -4.42 -3.27 18.99
N SER A 178 -5.13 -4.23 19.59
CA SER A 178 -4.59 -5.06 20.67
C SER A 178 -3.43 -5.93 20.20
N PHE A 179 -3.50 -6.47 19.00
CA PHE A 179 -2.42 -7.24 18.39
C PHE A 179 -1.19 -6.36 18.12
N LEU A 180 -1.37 -5.21 17.46
CA LEU A 180 -0.26 -4.30 17.13
C LEU A 180 0.45 -3.77 18.38
N LYS A 181 -0.30 -3.49 19.46
CA LYS A 181 0.30 -3.09 20.75
C LYS A 181 1.19 -4.18 21.36
N LYS A 182 0.84 -5.47 21.19
CA LYS A 182 1.63 -6.60 21.71
C LYS A 182 2.94 -6.81 20.96
N ILE A 183 2.93 -6.60 19.62
CA ILE A 183 4.11 -6.78 18.76
C ILE A 183 4.90 -5.50 18.54
N ASN A 184 4.54 -4.42 19.24
CA ASN A 184 5.10 -3.10 18.99
C ASN A 184 6.58 -2.99 19.37
N ASN A 185 7.42 -3.17 18.36
CA ASN A 185 8.86 -2.92 18.42
C ASN A 185 9.23 -1.52 17.89
N PHE A 186 8.24 -0.74 17.41
CA PHE A 186 8.42 0.58 16.81
C PHE A 186 7.74 1.67 17.63
N GLU A 187 8.23 2.88 17.49
CA GLU A 187 7.46 4.10 17.79
C GLU A 187 6.73 4.52 16.52
N ILE A 188 5.41 4.60 16.57
CA ILE A 188 4.62 4.88 15.38
C ILE A 188 4.06 6.29 15.46
N ASN A 189 4.40 7.11 14.48
CA ASN A 189 3.79 8.41 14.27
C ASN A 189 2.78 8.33 13.13
N TYR A 190 1.50 8.28 13.48
CA TYR A 190 0.39 8.24 12.50
C TYR A 190 0.01 9.63 11.96
N GLN A 191 0.65 10.69 12.39
CA GLN A 191 0.44 12.01 11.80
C GLN A 191 1.20 12.08 10.48
N VAL A 192 0.51 12.55 9.44
CA VAL A 192 1.11 12.81 8.13
C VAL A 192 1.92 14.10 8.21
N LYS A 193 3.17 14.02 7.79
CA LYS A 193 4.05 15.20 7.62
C LYS A 193 3.88 15.80 6.23
#